data_f2c0b8adadc6fdc4975126db0d57df58
#
_entry.id   f2c0b8adadc6fdc4975126db0d57df58
#
_cell.length_a   1.000
_cell.length_b   1.000
_cell.length_c   1.000
_cell.angle_alpha   90.00
_cell.angle_beta   90.00
_cell.angle_gamma   90.00
#
_symmetry.space_group_name_H-M   'P 1'
#
loop_
_entity.id
_entity.type
_entity.pdbx_description
1 polymer ?
#
loop_
_entity_poly.entity_id
_entity_poly.type
_entity_poly.pdbx_seq_one_letter_code
_entity_poly.pdbx_strand_id
1 'polypeptide(L)'
;MAIKGSLKEASLPDVLQLLAMGKKTGCLSVTHRSNFGYIYFEKGRICYASIVNRRDRLGDMLVKNSVISQEQLENAIGAQSKTRDKRIGELLVAQGAITRDGLHEQIRLQIEEAVYFLFTWMEGTFNFEADVKPEEQDFQVSINPESLLLEGARRVDEWTLIEKKIPTFDIVFDVDRRKLVDSHVALTKEQETVLQLLDGRRDVAAVIDESGLGEFDVGKAIYGLVSAGFAQRVGKTKNVEPVVSDTRVDEHRNLGMAFYKTGMLDEAIREFRRVAELRESDAQARFYTGLALVRQGKWADAVAAFRECVAQPGARPAALHNLAYAMERLGQYDEAQAALNEAIHRGGSKDPRIQTSLGVIALRVGDVAGAHSAFSAARPLFGTRPPTAGWFHYAALTAALMGELDQAVALLTEGIELHPRAAALHNNLSAVQERRGYHPEAMQAAEQGLHEDPGVPQLHKNLGDCHYRAARYDEALECYLRAIKLNPALGEDVYLKLGNIRFKRQERDEAVRCWEQALELDPTNAIVRTNLDAVRQVL
;
A
#
# COMPACT_ATOMS: atom_id res chain seq x y z
N MET A 1 -13.14 -2.33 -3.79
CA MET A 1 -14.00 -1.41 -4.59
C MET A 1 -13.43 -0.01 -4.43
N ALA A 2 -12.93 0.60 -5.50
CA ALA A 2 -12.42 1.98 -5.45
C ALA A 2 -13.59 2.96 -5.65
N ILE A 3 -13.67 3.98 -4.80
CA ILE A 3 -14.64 5.07 -4.93
C ILE A 3 -13.85 6.32 -5.33
N LYS A 4 -14.11 6.85 -6.52
CA LYS A 4 -13.43 8.05 -7.05
C LYS A 4 -14.46 9.10 -7.39
N GLY A 5 -14.11 10.38 -7.19
CA GLY A 5 -14.99 11.48 -7.52
C GLY A 5 -14.31 12.83 -7.44
N SER A 6 -15.12 13.88 -7.68
CA SER A 6 -14.72 15.27 -7.56
C SER A 6 -15.30 15.88 -6.29
N LEU A 7 -14.52 16.69 -5.58
CA LEU A 7 -14.98 17.43 -4.40
C LEU A 7 -16.07 18.47 -4.74
N LYS A 8 -16.23 18.85 -6.01
CA LYS A 8 -17.33 19.68 -6.48
C LYS A 8 -18.68 18.94 -6.52
N GLU A 9 -18.65 17.62 -6.73
CA GLU A 9 -19.85 16.77 -6.83
C GLU A 9 -20.24 16.17 -5.49
N ALA A 10 -19.25 15.80 -4.67
CA ALA A 10 -19.42 15.28 -3.32
C ALA A 10 -18.40 15.93 -2.40
N SER A 11 -18.88 16.68 -1.40
CA SER A 11 -17.98 17.35 -0.44
C SER A 11 -17.23 16.33 0.41
N LEU A 12 -16.06 16.70 0.92
CA LEU A 12 -15.28 15.79 1.77
C LEU A 12 -16.07 15.32 3.01
N PRO A 13 -16.85 16.17 3.72
CA PRO A 13 -17.75 15.73 4.78
C PRO A 13 -18.71 14.62 4.36
N ASP A 14 -19.35 14.72 3.18
CA ASP A 14 -20.29 13.71 2.67
C ASP A 14 -19.59 12.38 2.42
N VAL A 15 -18.38 12.43 1.84
CA VAL A 15 -17.56 11.25 1.59
C VAL A 15 -17.15 10.57 2.90
N LEU A 16 -16.75 11.35 3.93
CA LEU A 16 -16.40 10.80 5.24
C LEU A 16 -17.60 10.12 5.90
N GLN A 17 -18.77 10.73 5.81
CA GLN A 17 -20.01 10.16 6.35
C GLN A 17 -20.38 8.86 5.64
N LEU A 18 -20.27 8.79 4.31
CA LEU A 18 -20.52 7.58 3.53
C LEU A 18 -19.57 6.43 3.95
N LEU A 19 -18.29 6.73 4.14
CA LEU A 19 -17.29 5.74 4.56
C LEU A 19 -17.51 5.26 6.00
N ALA A 20 -17.93 6.18 6.89
CA ALA A 20 -18.26 5.87 8.28
C ALA A 20 -19.49 4.95 8.37
N MET A 21 -20.61 5.32 7.72
CA MET A 21 -21.84 4.53 7.68
C MET A 21 -21.61 3.15 7.05
N GLY A 22 -20.82 3.09 5.99
CA GLY A 22 -20.43 1.85 5.32
C GLY A 22 -19.41 1.00 6.08
N LYS A 23 -18.96 1.44 7.27
CA LYS A 23 -17.92 0.79 8.09
C LYS A 23 -16.70 0.37 7.26
N LYS A 24 -16.27 1.25 6.34
CA LYS A 24 -15.19 0.95 5.41
C LYS A 24 -13.85 0.96 6.10
N THR A 25 -12.93 0.09 5.62
CA THR A 25 -11.51 0.07 5.97
C THR A 25 -10.71 0.36 4.72
N GLY A 26 -9.74 1.27 4.78
CA GLY A 26 -8.93 1.67 3.63
C GLY A 26 -8.38 3.09 3.76
N CYS A 27 -7.87 3.62 2.65
CA CYS A 27 -7.29 4.96 2.56
C CYS A 27 -8.11 5.85 1.62
N LEU A 28 -8.55 6.99 2.11
CA LEU A 28 -9.11 8.09 1.33
C LEU A 28 -8.02 9.10 1.00
N SER A 29 -7.67 9.22 -0.27
CA SER A 29 -6.75 10.21 -0.81
C SER A 29 -7.50 11.40 -1.35
N VAL A 30 -7.04 12.61 -1.07
CA VAL A 30 -7.66 13.86 -1.49
C VAL A 30 -6.60 14.74 -2.16
N THR A 31 -6.92 15.29 -3.32
CA THR A 31 -6.05 16.23 -4.04
C THR A 31 -6.73 17.58 -4.19
N HIS A 32 -5.98 18.65 -4.00
CA HIS A 32 -6.42 20.02 -4.27
C HIS A 32 -5.25 20.83 -4.84
N ARG A 33 -5.32 21.21 -6.11
CA ARG A 33 -4.22 21.90 -6.83
C ARG A 33 -2.92 21.07 -6.75
N SER A 34 -1.86 21.58 -6.12
CA SER A 34 -0.60 20.89 -5.86
C SER A 34 -0.53 20.22 -4.49
N ASN A 35 -1.60 20.29 -3.68
CA ASN A 35 -1.63 19.72 -2.35
C ASN A 35 -2.24 18.33 -2.38
N PHE A 36 -1.76 17.46 -1.50
CA PHE A 36 -2.22 16.09 -1.34
C PHE A 36 -2.39 15.76 0.14
N GLY A 37 -3.53 15.19 0.49
CA GLY A 37 -3.80 14.69 1.83
C GLY A 37 -4.43 13.31 1.78
N TYR A 38 -4.38 12.59 2.89
CA TYR A 38 -4.96 11.26 3.00
C TYR A 38 -5.48 11.00 4.40
N ILE A 39 -6.54 10.18 4.47
CA ILE A 39 -7.23 9.79 5.70
C ILE A 39 -7.39 8.27 5.67
N TYR A 40 -6.87 7.58 6.69
CA TYR A 40 -7.05 6.15 6.85
C TYR A 40 -8.23 5.84 7.74
N PHE A 41 -9.01 4.85 7.31
CA PHE A 41 -10.18 4.35 8.01
C PHE A 41 -9.97 2.91 8.46
N GLU A 42 -10.43 2.61 9.67
CA GLU A 42 -10.60 1.25 10.16
C GLU A 42 -12.04 1.08 10.66
N LYS A 43 -12.80 0.19 10.00
CA LYS A 43 -14.22 -0.08 10.31
C LYS A 43 -15.07 1.20 10.41
N GLY A 44 -14.83 2.16 9.50
CA GLY A 44 -15.54 3.42 9.43
C GLY A 44 -15.06 4.51 10.40
N ARG A 45 -14.02 4.27 11.19
CA ARG A 45 -13.42 5.25 12.11
C ARG A 45 -12.10 5.75 11.54
N ILE A 46 -11.79 7.02 11.73
CA ILE A 46 -10.51 7.59 11.31
C ILE A 46 -9.43 7.13 12.28
N CYS A 47 -8.38 6.48 11.76
CA CYS A 47 -7.24 6.04 12.54
C CYS A 47 -5.96 6.84 12.27
N TYR A 48 -5.90 7.55 11.14
CA TYR A 48 -4.78 8.44 10.79
C TYR A 48 -5.21 9.42 9.70
N ALA A 49 -4.63 10.63 9.71
CA ALA A 49 -4.73 11.60 8.62
C ALA A 49 -3.44 12.42 8.52
N SER A 50 -3.09 12.84 7.31
CA SER A 50 -1.93 13.70 7.07
C SER A 50 -2.07 14.47 5.77
N ILE A 51 -1.35 15.60 5.68
CA ILE A 51 -1.21 16.42 4.50
C ILE A 51 0.27 16.44 4.11
N VAL A 52 0.54 16.08 2.87
CA VAL A 52 1.93 15.98 2.37
C VAL A 52 2.52 17.37 2.21
N ASN A 53 3.80 17.47 2.51
CA ASN A 53 4.59 18.73 2.49
C ASN A 53 4.14 19.78 3.50
N ARG A 54 3.22 19.47 4.42
CA ARG A 54 2.91 20.36 5.55
C ARG A 54 4.03 20.27 6.57
N ARG A 55 4.45 21.44 7.08
CA ARG A 55 5.59 21.56 8.01
C ARG A 55 5.27 21.16 9.45
N ASP A 56 3.99 20.96 9.81
CA ASP A 56 3.56 20.64 11.18
C ASP A 56 3.96 19.21 11.59
N ARG A 57 5.23 19.04 11.96
CA ARG A 57 5.72 17.78 12.53
C ARG A 57 5.24 17.65 13.96
N LEU A 58 5.02 16.41 14.43
CA LEU A 58 4.58 16.12 15.79
C LEU A 58 5.48 16.82 16.84
N GLY A 59 6.79 16.78 16.67
CA GLY A 59 7.74 17.42 17.57
C GLY A 59 7.55 18.92 17.67
N ASP A 60 7.39 19.59 16.52
CA ASP A 60 7.18 21.04 16.46
C ASP A 60 5.85 21.42 17.13
N MET A 61 4.81 20.62 16.92
CA MET A 61 3.50 20.81 17.53
C MET A 61 3.54 20.63 19.06
N LEU A 62 4.29 19.65 19.55
CA LEU A 62 4.46 19.43 20.98
C LEU A 62 5.16 20.60 21.68
N VAL A 63 6.18 21.19 21.05
CA VAL A 63 6.86 22.39 21.56
C VAL A 63 5.91 23.59 21.51
N LYS A 64 5.22 23.79 20.40
CA LYS A 64 4.26 24.84 20.17
C LYS A 64 3.13 24.85 21.21
N ASN A 65 2.60 23.68 21.53
CA ASN A 65 1.56 23.50 22.55
C ASN A 65 2.13 23.53 23.98
N SER A 66 3.43 23.85 24.15
CA SER A 66 4.12 23.88 25.46
C SER A 66 4.03 22.55 26.23
N VAL A 67 3.89 21.42 25.52
CA VAL A 67 3.85 20.08 26.10
C VAL A 67 5.27 19.60 26.41
N ILE A 68 6.23 19.95 25.57
CA ILE A 68 7.65 19.69 25.76
C ILE A 68 8.46 20.96 25.49
N SER A 69 9.69 21.02 26.00
CA SER A 69 10.62 22.11 25.68
C SER A 69 11.36 21.85 24.36
N GLN A 70 11.90 22.93 23.74
CA GLN A 70 12.75 22.81 22.54
C GLN A 70 13.97 21.91 22.79
N GLU A 71 14.58 22.00 23.98
CA GLU A 71 15.72 21.18 24.39
C GLU A 71 15.35 19.68 24.45
N GLN A 72 14.16 19.34 24.97
CA GLN A 72 13.68 17.97 24.99
C GLN A 72 13.47 17.41 23.59
N LEU A 73 12.96 18.22 22.65
CA LEU A 73 12.82 17.82 21.24
C LEU A 73 14.18 17.57 20.59
N GLU A 74 15.15 18.47 20.77
CA GLU A 74 16.50 18.32 20.21
C GLU A 74 17.22 17.07 20.74
N ASN A 75 17.08 16.80 22.04
CA ASN A 75 17.59 15.58 22.66
C ASN A 75 16.94 14.30 22.06
N ALA A 76 15.65 14.32 21.80
CA ALA A 76 14.95 13.19 21.16
C ALA A 76 15.39 12.99 19.70
N ILE A 77 15.57 14.07 18.93
CA ILE A 77 16.09 14.03 17.55
C ILE A 77 17.53 13.49 17.55
N GLY A 78 18.38 13.94 18.48
CA GLY A 78 19.74 13.43 18.65
C GLY A 78 19.79 11.95 18.99
N ALA A 79 18.84 11.45 19.80
CA ALA A 79 18.70 10.04 20.11
C ALA A 79 18.20 9.23 18.91
N GLN A 80 17.27 9.77 18.13
CA GLN A 80 16.73 9.13 16.92
C GLN A 80 17.80 8.89 15.86
N SER A 81 18.75 9.82 15.71
CA SER A 81 19.86 9.66 14.77
C SER A 81 20.74 8.44 15.06
N LYS A 82 20.80 8.01 16.33
CA LYS A 82 21.57 6.84 16.81
C LYS A 82 20.74 5.54 16.77
N THR A 83 19.43 5.64 16.94
CA THR A 83 18.50 4.50 16.98
C THR A 83 17.43 4.67 15.89
N ARG A 84 17.81 4.35 14.63
CA ARG A 84 16.98 4.58 13.42
C ARG A 84 15.60 3.89 13.45
N ASP A 85 15.39 2.91 14.30
CA ASP A 85 14.15 2.13 14.37
C ASP A 85 13.10 2.72 15.33
N LYS A 86 13.44 3.75 16.15
CA LYS A 86 12.50 4.35 17.11
C LYS A 86 11.97 5.69 16.61
N ARG A 87 10.67 5.92 16.84
CA ARG A 87 10.00 7.18 16.50
C ARG A 87 10.24 8.24 17.57
N ILE A 88 10.18 9.52 17.19
CA ILE A 88 10.37 10.66 18.14
C ILE A 88 9.41 10.57 19.32
N GLY A 89 8.13 10.25 19.10
CA GLY A 89 7.14 10.12 20.16
C GLY A 89 7.51 9.05 21.20
N GLU A 90 7.99 7.88 20.77
CA GLU A 90 8.45 6.81 21.67
C GLU A 90 9.68 7.22 22.48
N LEU A 91 10.60 7.95 21.83
CA LEU A 91 11.80 8.46 22.50
C LEU A 91 11.44 9.49 23.56
N LEU A 92 10.49 10.40 23.28
CA LEU A 92 10.00 11.39 24.23
C LEU A 92 9.31 10.73 25.43
N VAL A 93 8.51 9.67 25.22
CA VAL A 93 7.92 8.88 26.31
C VAL A 93 9.00 8.17 27.12
N ALA A 94 9.98 7.54 26.47
CA ALA A 94 11.07 6.84 27.13
C ALA A 94 11.98 7.78 27.95
N GLN A 95 12.10 9.04 27.53
CA GLN A 95 12.82 10.10 28.24
C GLN A 95 11.98 10.76 29.35
N GLY A 96 10.71 10.37 29.52
CA GLY A 96 9.81 10.99 30.50
C GLY A 96 9.38 12.42 30.18
N ALA A 97 9.62 12.90 28.94
CA ALA A 97 9.24 14.24 28.50
C ALA A 97 7.72 14.39 28.30
N ILE A 98 7.04 13.30 27.95
CA ILE A 98 5.59 13.22 27.82
C ILE A 98 5.09 11.85 28.30
N THR A 99 3.86 11.79 28.83
CA THR A 99 3.21 10.51 29.14
C THR A 99 2.66 9.86 27.87
N ARG A 100 2.43 8.55 27.91
CA ARG A 100 1.86 7.81 26.76
C ARG A 100 0.46 8.34 26.39
N ASP A 101 -0.36 8.62 27.38
CA ASP A 101 -1.72 9.16 27.20
C ASP A 101 -1.67 10.59 26.65
N GLY A 102 -0.76 11.42 27.15
CA GLY A 102 -0.54 12.78 26.62
C GLY A 102 -0.08 12.76 25.16
N LEU A 103 0.82 11.85 24.80
CA LEU A 103 1.24 11.69 23.41
C LEU A 103 0.07 11.24 22.52
N HIS A 104 -0.76 10.31 23.00
CA HIS A 104 -1.94 9.83 22.27
C HIS A 104 -2.94 10.96 22.01
N GLU A 105 -3.17 11.82 23.00
CA GLU A 105 -4.03 12.99 22.86
C GLU A 105 -3.48 14.00 21.84
N GLN A 106 -2.17 14.27 21.85
CA GLN A 106 -1.55 15.17 20.89
C GLN A 106 -1.58 14.61 19.44
N ILE A 107 -1.39 13.31 19.27
CA ILE A 107 -1.55 12.66 17.96
C ILE A 107 -3.01 12.76 17.48
N ARG A 108 -3.98 12.59 18.38
CA ARG A 108 -5.39 12.77 18.08
C ARG A 108 -5.67 14.19 17.57
N LEU A 109 -5.21 15.21 18.28
CA LEU A 109 -5.35 16.61 17.89
C LEU A 109 -4.71 16.88 16.52
N GLN A 110 -3.52 16.34 16.27
CA GLN A 110 -2.84 16.48 14.96
C GLN A 110 -3.70 15.89 13.81
N ILE A 111 -4.31 14.73 14.03
CA ILE A 111 -5.19 14.08 13.04
C ILE A 111 -6.45 14.93 12.82
N GLU A 112 -7.08 15.42 13.88
CA GLU A 112 -8.27 16.26 13.82
C GLU A 112 -7.97 17.55 13.04
N GLU A 113 -6.87 18.23 13.32
CA GLU A 113 -6.43 19.43 12.59
C GLU A 113 -6.15 19.14 11.11
N ALA A 114 -5.54 18.01 10.78
CA ALA A 114 -5.35 17.61 9.39
C ALA A 114 -6.69 17.41 8.67
N VAL A 115 -7.66 16.77 9.30
CA VAL A 115 -9.01 16.58 8.73
C VAL A 115 -9.74 17.91 8.56
N TYR A 116 -9.68 18.80 9.55
CA TYR A 116 -10.30 20.12 9.46
C TYR A 116 -9.71 20.96 8.33
N PHE A 117 -8.40 20.88 8.14
CA PHE A 117 -7.77 21.56 7.01
C PHE A 117 -8.22 20.98 5.66
N LEU A 118 -8.33 19.65 5.56
CA LEU A 118 -8.83 19.00 4.35
C LEU A 118 -10.27 19.41 4.03
N PHE A 119 -11.10 19.71 5.02
CA PHE A 119 -12.47 20.22 4.79
C PHE A 119 -12.49 21.57 4.06
N THR A 120 -11.45 22.37 4.16
CA THR A 120 -11.36 23.64 3.41
C THR A 120 -11.13 23.45 1.91
N TRP A 121 -10.83 22.23 1.46
CA TRP A 121 -10.61 21.92 0.05
C TRP A 121 -11.96 21.70 -0.67
N MET A 122 -12.45 22.75 -1.31
CA MET A 122 -13.74 22.76 -2.00
C MET A 122 -13.66 22.23 -3.44
N GLU A 123 -12.46 22.14 -4.00
CA GLU A 123 -12.17 21.69 -5.36
C GLU A 123 -11.08 20.64 -5.33
N GLY A 124 -11.12 19.72 -6.32
CA GLY A 124 -10.12 18.66 -6.46
C GLY A 124 -10.77 17.31 -6.63
N THR A 125 -10.01 16.27 -6.43
CA THR A 125 -10.48 14.89 -6.59
C THR A 125 -10.19 14.07 -5.34
N PHE A 126 -11.00 13.06 -5.12
CA PHE A 126 -10.77 12.07 -4.09
C PHE A 126 -10.76 10.65 -4.67
N ASN A 127 -10.03 9.77 -4.02
CA ASN A 127 -9.98 8.34 -4.31
C ASN A 127 -9.92 7.54 -3.02
N PHE A 128 -10.87 6.61 -2.82
CA PHE A 128 -10.83 5.66 -1.71
C PHE A 128 -10.38 4.30 -2.21
N GLU A 129 -9.33 3.76 -1.62
CA GLU A 129 -8.81 2.42 -1.88
C GLU A 129 -9.06 1.54 -0.64
N ALA A 130 -9.84 0.46 -0.83
CA ALA A 130 -10.19 -0.44 0.25
C ALA A 130 -8.97 -1.28 0.68
N ASP A 131 -8.97 -1.66 1.96
CA ASP A 131 -7.99 -2.56 2.60
C ASP A 131 -6.53 -2.04 2.64
N VAL A 132 -6.30 -0.79 2.24
CA VAL A 132 -5.02 -0.11 2.42
C VAL A 132 -4.91 0.36 3.87
N LYS A 133 -3.90 -0.12 4.59
CA LYS A 133 -3.63 0.23 5.98
C LYS A 133 -2.48 1.23 6.08
N PRO A 134 -2.44 2.09 7.12
CA PRO A 134 -1.26 2.87 7.42
C PRO A 134 -0.10 1.92 7.76
N GLU A 135 1.14 2.37 7.54
CA GLU A 135 2.32 1.67 8.07
C GLU A 135 2.14 1.51 9.58
N GLU A 136 2.53 0.34 10.15
CA GLU A 136 2.35 0.02 11.57
C GLU A 136 2.70 1.22 12.46
N GLN A 137 1.70 1.73 13.15
CA GLN A 137 1.85 2.82 14.10
C GLN A 137 1.52 2.26 15.49
N ASP A 138 2.45 2.42 16.42
CA ASP A 138 2.26 1.96 17.80
C ASP A 138 1.12 2.71 18.53
N PHE A 139 0.69 3.87 18.00
CA PHE A 139 -0.38 4.69 18.52
C PHE A 139 -1.54 4.73 17.50
N GLN A 140 -2.47 3.80 17.64
CA GLN A 140 -3.72 3.83 16.88
C GLN A 140 -4.73 4.72 17.58
N VAL A 141 -5.14 5.79 16.92
CA VAL A 141 -6.24 6.65 17.33
C VAL A 141 -7.52 6.14 16.67
N SER A 142 -8.66 6.31 17.33
CA SER A 142 -9.96 5.91 16.79
C SER A 142 -10.94 7.07 16.94
N ILE A 143 -11.08 7.88 15.88
CA ILE A 143 -11.93 9.08 15.86
C ILE A 143 -13.22 8.76 15.10
N ASN A 144 -14.37 9.12 15.69
CA ASN A 144 -15.63 9.06 14.96
C ASN A 144 -15.71 10.23 13.97
N PRO A 145 -15.83 10.00 12.64
CA PRO A 145 -15.94 11.10 11.67
C PRO A 145 -17.07 12.08 11.99
N GLU A 146 -18.20 11.60 12.50
CA GLU A 146 -19.35 12.45 12.83
C GLU A 146 -19.02 13.55 13.85
N SER A 147 -18.10 13.28 14.80
CA SER A 147 -17.67 14.27 15.78
C SER A 147 -16.91 15.44 15.16
N LEU A 148 -16.36 15.26 13.96
CA LEU A 148 -15.59 16.29 13.25
C LEU A 148 -16.47 17.12 12.30
N LEU A 149 -17.65 16.64 11.92
CA LEU A 149 -18.47 17.28 10.88
C LEU A 149 -18.96 18.67 11.29
N LEU A 150 -19.42 18.83 12.53
CA LEU A 150 -19.96 20.12 13.01
C LEU A 150 -18.88 21.20 13.06
N GLU A 151 -17.75 20.87 13.68
CA GLU A 151 -16.61 21.80 13.77
C GLU A 151 -16.01 22.05 12.38
N GLY A 152 -15.91 21.00 11.56
CA GLY A 152 -15.45 21.12 10.17
C GLY A 152 -16.34 22.04 9.34
N ALA A 153 -17.65 21.89 9.40
CA ALA A 153 -18.60 22.79 8.70
C ALA A 153 -18.41 24.25 9.15
N ARG A 154 -18.32 24.50 10.46
CA ARG A 154 -18.08 25.84 11.00
C ARG A 154 -16.77 26.44 10.44
N ARG A 155 -15.69 25.67 10.41
CA ARG A 155 -14.39 26.12 9.88
C ARG A 155 -14.44 26.39 8.38
N VAL A 156 -15.18 25.62 7.61
CA VAL A 156 -15.38 25.84 6.16
C VAL A 156 -16.10 27.17 5.92
N ASP A 157 -17.20 27.44 6.66
CA ASP A 157 -17.94 28.68 6.54
C ASP A 157 -17.07 29.90 6.89
N GLU A 158 -16.34 29.84 7.99
CA GLU A 158 -15.41 30.91 8.40
C GLU A 158 -14.26 31.05 7.39
N TRP A 159 -13.70 29.93 6.88
CA TRP A 159 -12.62 29.99 5.90
C TRP A 159 -13.01 30.66 4.60
N THR A 160 -14.23 30.44 4.13
CA THR A 160 -14.76 31.11 2.94
C THR A 160 -14.77 32.64 3.07
N LEU A 161 -14.94 33.15 4.28
CA LEU A 161 -14.85 34.59 4.55
C LEU A 161 -13.39 35.05 4.64
N ILE A 162 -12.53 34.26 5.25
CA ILE A 162 -11.08 34.52 5.39
C ILE A 162 -10.43 34.58 4.01
N GLU A 163 -10.68 33.62 3.14
CA GLU A 163 -10.08 33.50 1.80
C GLU A 163 -10.38 34.74 0.92
N LYS A 164 -11.53 35.37 1.08
CA LYS A 164 -11.87 36.61 0.37
C LYS A 164 -10.90 37.76 0.70
N LYS A 165 -10.36 37.79 1.92
CA LYS A 165 -9.40 38.84 2.38
C LYS A 165 -7.95 38.37 2.26
N ILE A 166 -7.73 37.05 2.42
CA ILE A 166 -6.42 36.40 2.44
C ILE A 166 -6.41 35.25 1.40
N PRO A 167 -6.49 35.52 0.09
CA PRO A 167 -6.55 34.49 -0.95
C PRO A 167 -5.26 33.69 -1.11
N THR A 168 -4.14 34.20 -0.60
CA THR A 168 -2.82 33.55 -0.63
C THR A 168 -2.00 34.00 0.57
N PHE A 169 -1.05 33.16 1.02
CA PHE A 169 -0.23 33.47 2.20
C PHE A 169 1.00 34.32 1.92
N ASP A 170 1.26 34.70 0.67
CA ASP A 170 2.30 35.66 0.26
C ASP A 170 1.92 37.15 0.48
N ILE A 171 0.74 37.37 1.08
CA ILE A 171 0.23 38.71 1.36
C ILE A 171 0.87 39.27 2.63
N VAL A 172 1.25 40.52 2.58
CA VAL A 172 1.81 41.30 3.70
C VAL A 172 0.76 42.24 4.24
N PHE A 173 0.58 42.23 5.56
CA PHE A 173 -0.32 43.11 6.28
C PHE A 173 0.48 44.03 7.23
N ASP A 174 0.00 45.24 7.42
CA ASP A 174 0.51 46.19 8.40
C ASP A 174 -0.62 46.65 9.32
N VAL A 175 -0.28 47.06 10.55
CA VAL A 175 -1.23 47.37 11.61
C VAL A 175 -1.18 48.84 11.93
N ASP A 176 -2.33 49.51 11.97
CA ASP A 176 -2.50 50.84 12.52
C ASP A 176 -2.57 50.76 14.07
N ARG A 177 -1.38 50.77 14.68
CA ARG A 177 -1.23 50.64 16.14
C ARG A 177 -1.86 51.82 16.88
N ARG A 178 -1.95 53.05 16.28
CA ARG A 178 -2.56 54.22 16.90
C ARG A 178 -4.07 54.02 17.03
N LYS A 179 -4.70 53.61 15.96
CA LYS A 179 -6.15 53.34 15.92
C LYS A 179 -6.54 52.22 16.87
N LEU A 180 -5.67 51.23 17.04
CA LEU A 180 -5.91 50.12 17.95
C LEU A 180 -5.89 50.57 19.42
N VAL A 181 -4.91 51.38 19.82
CA VAL A 181 -4.79 51.90 21.20
C VAL A 181 -5.99 52.77 21.53
N ASP A 182 -6.42 53.64 20.60
CA ASP A 182 -7.52 54.57 20.80
C ASP A 182 -8.88 53.87 20.90
N SER A 183 -9.01 52.66 20.36
CA SER A 183 -10.29 51.95 20.26
C SER A 183 -10.72 51.20 21.55
N HIS A 184 -9.80 50.95 22.49
CA HIS A 184 -10.05 50.18 23.73
C HIS A 184 -10.75 48.81 23.51
N VAL A 185 -10.56 48.18 22.32
CA VAL A 185 -11.14 46.87 21.98
C VAL A 185 -10.36 45.77 22.64
N ALA A 186 -11.04 44.83 23.27
CA ALA A 186 -10.43 43.60 23.79
C ALA A 186 -10.10 42.67 22.63
N LEU A 187 -8.84 42.29 22.49
CA LEU A 187 -8.36 41.32 21.49
C LEU A 187 -8.42 39.91 22.05
N THR A 188 -8.56 38.90 21.19
CA THR A 188 -8.35 37.52 21.56
C THR A 188 -6.85 37.23 21.69
N LYS A 189 -6.47 36.15 22.38
CA LYS A 189 -5.06 35.73 22.54
C LYS A 189 -4.37 35.52 21.19
N GLU A 190 -5.10 34.95 20.25
CA GLU A 190 -4.62 34.69 18.89
C GLU A 190 -4.36 36.03 18.15
N GLN A 191 -5.28 37.00 18.29
CA GLN A 191 -5.13 38.32 17.71
C GLN A 191 -3.95 39.08 18.32
N GLU A 192 -3.73 39.00 19.65
CA GLU A 192 -2.58 39.59 20.33
C GLU A 192 -1.25 39.01 19.82
N THR A 193 -1.19 37.68 19.67
CA THR A 193 0.01 37.00 19.16
C THR A 193 0.31 37.40 17.72
N VAL A 194 -0.70 37.35 16.83
CA VAL A 194 -0.54 37.72 15.43
C VAL A 194 -0.20 39.19 15.26
N LEU A 195 -0.78 40.09 16.07
CA LEU A 195 -0.55 41.52 16.04
C LEU A 195 0.92 41.91 16.23
N GLN A 196 1.65 41.14 17.05
CA GLN A 196 3.08 41.39 17.29
C GLN A 196 3.94 41.09 16.05
N LEU A 197 3.47 40.23 15.17
CA LEU A 197 4.16 39.75 13.98
C LEU A 197 3.79 40.52 12.70
N LEU A 198 2.65 41.25 12.70
CA LEU A 198 2.24 42.09 11.56
C LEU A 198 3.01 43.44 11.56
N ASP A 199 4.11 43.46 10.83
CA ASP A 199 5.08 44.61 10.79
C ASP A 199 5.21 45.28 9.41
N GLY A 200 4.32 44.91 8.47
CA GLY A 200 4.39 45.43 7.09
C GLY A 200 5.51 44.81 6.24
N ARG A 201 6.20 43.75 6.73
CA ARG A 201 7.31 43.06 6.04
C ARG A 201 7.09 41.57 5.93
N ARG A 202 6.63 40.94 6.99
CA ARG A 202 6.30 39.54 7.03
C ARG A 202 5.03 39.26 6.26
N ASP A 203 5.06 38.24 5.44
CA ASP A 203 3.85 37.71 4.82
C ASP A 203 3.08 36.76 5.79
N VAL A 204 1.87 36.39 5.42
CA VAL A 204 1.03 35.52 6.24
C VAL A 204 1.70 34.15 6.50
N ALA A 205 2.49 33.62 5.54
CA ALA A 205 3.21 32.37 5.73
C ALA A 205 4.24 32.48 6.87
N ALA A 206 5.04 33.58 6.89
CA ALA A 206 5.99 33.83 7.96
C ALA A 206 5.28 34.05 9.31
N VAL A 207 4.12 34.72 9.32
CA VAL A 207 3.32 34.90 10.55
C VAL A 207 2.81 33.55 11.06
N ILE A 208 2.38 32.64 10.20
CA ILE A 208 1.98 31.28 10.59
C ILE A 208 3.18 30.53 11.21
N ASP A 209 4.33 30.59 10.56
CA ASP A 209 5.54 29.89 11.02
C ASP A 209 6.04 30.42 12.39
N GLU A 210 5.97 31.73 12.62
CA GLU A 210 6.52 32.37 13.83
C GLU A 210 5.53 32.49 14.99
N SER A 211 4.20 32.57 14.72
CA SER A 211 3.18 32.75 15.77
C SER A 211 2.98 31.52 16.63
N GLY A 212 3.33 30.36 16.11
CA GLY A 212 2.96 29.12 16.74
C GLY A 212 1.47 28.73 16.61
N LEU A 213 0.64 29.49 15.89
CA LEU A 213 -0.79 29.22 15.67
C LEU A 213 -1.03 28.42 14.38
N GLY A 214 -2.16 27.74 14.26
CA GLY A 214 -2.58 27.09 13.02
C GLY A 214 -2.93 28.08 11.92
N GLU A 215 -2.88 27.66 10.66
CA GLU A 215 -3.25 28.50 9.50
C GLU A 215 -4.64 29.10 9.64
N PHE A 216 -5.59 28.32 10.16
CA PHE A 216 -6.95 28.77 10.39
C PHE A 216 -7.02 29.89 11.44
N ASP A 217 -6.33 29.72 12.57
CA ASP A 217 -6.35 30.69 13.67
C ASP A 217 -5.65 31.98 13.29
N VAL A 218 -4.52 31.91 12.58
CA VAL A 218 -3.83 33.09 12.03
C VAL A 218 -4.72 33.79 10.99
N GLY A 219 -5.30 33.04 10.06
CA GLY A 219 -6.23 33.58 9.06
C GLY A 219 -7.43 34.29 9.70
N LYS A 220 -8.03 33.66 10.72
CA LYS A 220 -9.15 34.21 11.49
C LYS A 220 -8.76 35.47 12.27
N ALA A 221 -7.60 35.45 12.91
CA ALA A 221 -7.07 36.63 13.64
C ALA A 221 -6.84 37.81 12.71
N ILE A 222 -6.16 37.59 11.57
CA ILE A 222 -5.91 38.65 10.56
C ILE A 222 -7.24 39.12 9.96
N TYR A 223 -8.17 38.20 9.62
CA TYR A 223 -9.49 38.57 9.11
C TYR A 223 -10.24 39.49 10.08
N GLY A 224 -10.23 39.17 11.38
CA GLY A 224 -10.81 40.00 12.42
C GLY A 224 -10.20 41.39 12.48
N LEU A 225 -8.87 41.48 12.49
CA LEU A 225 -8.12 42.75 12.51
C LEU A 225 -8.39 43.61 11.25
N VAL A 226 -8.42 42.99 10.07
CA VAL A 226 -8.73 43.63 8.79
C VAL A 226 -10.19 44.14 8.74
N SER A 227 -11.12 43.30 9.21
CA SER A 227 -12.56 43.63 9.20
C SER A 227 -12.88 44.76 10.18
N ALA A 228 -12.19 44.82 11.30
CA ALA A 228 -12.27 45.95 12.25
C ALA A 228 -11.51 47.18 11.79
N GLY A 229 -10.77 47.12 10.69
CA GLY A 229 -9.99 48.22 10.13
C GLY A 229 -8.72 48.56 10.92
N PHE A 230 -8.19 47.65 11.72
CA PHE A 230 -6.94 47.76 12.44
C PHE A 230 -5.73 47.27 11.66
N ALA A 231 -5.92 46.41 10.67
CA ALA A 231 -4.89 45.94 9.76
C ALA A 231 -5.29 46.19 8.29
N GLN A 232 -4.30 46.47 7.46
CA GLN A 232 -4.50 46.71 6.02
C GLN A 232 -3.45 45.95 5.21
N ARG A 233 -3.84 45.52 4.01
CA ARG A 233 -2.94 44.89 3.06
C ARG A 233 -1.96 45.91 2.51
N VAL A 234 -0.65 45.64 2.61
CA VAL A 234 0.43 46.55 2.15
C VAL A 234 1.02 46.07 0.83
N GLY A 235 1.03 44.74 0.60
CA GLY A 235 1.63 44.20 -0.60
C GLY A 235 1.62 42.69 -0.64
N LYS A 236 2.50 42.16 -1.47
CA LYS A 236 2.87 40.75 -1.53
C LYS A 236 4.38 40.62 -1.51
N THR A 237 4.90 39.60 -0.85
CA THR A 237 6.31 39.25 -1.02
C THR A 237 6.54 38.87 -2.49
N LYS A 238 7.58 39.46 -3.12
CA LYS A 238 7.99 39.03 -4.46
C LYS A 238 8.48 37.61 -4.31
N ASN A 239 7.81 36.66 -4.98
CA ASN A 239 8.38 35.33 -5.19
C ASN A 239 9.72 35.52 -5.90
N VAL A 240 10.82 35.43 -5.18
CA VAL A 240 12.12 35.11 -5.76
C VAL A 240 11.90 33.69 -6.29
N GLU A 241 11.95 33.51 -7.62
CA GLU A 241 11.96 32.17 -8.19
C GLU A 241 13.06 31.42 -7.47
N PRO A 242 12.74 30.34 -6.70
CA PRO A 242 13.78 29.61 -6.03
C PRO A 242 14.67 29.03 -7.12
N VAL A 243 15.94 29.34 -7.08
CA VAL A 243 16.99 28.49 -7.67
C VAL A 243 16.53 27.06 -7.43
N VAL A 244 16.61 26.16 -8.43
CA VAL A 244 16.19 24.75 -8.34
C VAL A 244 16.71 24.18 -7.03
N SER A 245 15.94 24.36 -5.97
CA SER A 245 16.39 24.09 -4.61
C SER A 245 16.12 22.62 -4.33
N ASP A 246 16.95 22.00 -3.53
CA ASP A 246 16.74 20.65 -2.98
C ASP A 246 15.31 20.48 -2.43
N THR A 247 14.70 21.55 -1.93
CA THR A 247 13.31 21.63 -1.47
C THR A 247 12.29 21.19 -2.52
N ARG A 248 12.42 21.60 -3.78
CA ARG A 248 11.51 21.25 -4.87
C ARG A 248 11.60 19.74 -5.22
N VAL A 249 12.82 19.21 -5.20
CA VAL A 249 13.06 17.77 -5.40
C VAL A 249 12.41 16.97 -4.29
N ASP A 250 12.54 17.44 -3.03
CA ASP A 250 11.94 16.76 -1.87
C ASP A 250 10.41 16.84 -1.87
N GLU A 251 9.83 17.98 -2.30
CA GLU A 251 8.38 18.12 -2.47
C GLU A 251 7.81 17.09 -3.44
N HIS A 252 8.39 16.96 -4.65
CA HIS A 252 7.95 15.98 -5.64
C HIS A 252 8.20 14.54 -5.15
N ARG A 253 9.33 14.29 -4.44
CA ARG A 253 9.61 12.98 -3.87
C ARG A 253 8.57 12.59 -2.82
N ASN A 254 8.22 13.50 -1.91
CA ASN A 254 7.21 13.28 -0.88
C ASN A 254 5.83 13.02 -1.47
N LEU A 255 5.44 13.80 -2.50
CA LEU A 255 4.20 13.58 -3.25
C LEU A 255 4.20 12.21 -3.94
N GLY A 256 5.28 11.86 -4.64
CA GLY A 256 5.43 10.56 -5.29
C GLY A 256 5.31 9.39 -4.30
N MET A 257 5.94 9.51 -3.13
CA MET A 257 5.84 8.51 -2.07
C MET A 257 4.42 8.39 -1.52
N ALA A 258 3.74 9.51 -1.30
CA ALA A 258 2.37 9.52 -0.82
C ALA A 258 1.40 8.89 -1.84
N PHE A 259 1.51 9.25 -3.11
CA PHE A 259 0.74 8.63 -4.20
C PHE A 259 1.01 7.12 -4.32
N TYR A 260 2.28 6.70 -4.20
CA TYR A 260 2.64 5.28 -4.22
C TYR A 260 1.99 4.50 -3.07
N LYS A 261 2.05 5.03 -1.83
CA LYS A 261 1.46 4.41 -0.64
C LYS A 261 -0.07 4.32 -0.73
N THR A 262 -0.70 5.31 -1.32
CA THR A 262 -2.17 5.38 -1.46
C THR A 262 -2.70 4.73 -2.75
N GLY A 263 -1.85 4.01 -3.51
CA GLY A 263 -2.27 3.28 -4.71
C GLY A 263 -2.50 4.13 -5.96
N MET A 264 -2.28 5.45 -5.89
CA MET A 264 -2.36 6.37 -7.03
C MET A 264 -1.07 6.27 -7.88
N LEU A 265 -0.92 5.12 -8.57
CA LEU A 265 0.35 4.73 -9.16
C LEU A 265 0.76 5.59 -10.36
N ASP A 266 -0.19 6.07 -11.17
CA ASP A 266 0.11 6.93 -12.32
C ASP A 266 0.60 8.32 -11.85
N GLU A 267 -0.01 8.85 -10.80
CA GLU A 267 0.40 10.08 -10.13
C GLU A 267 1.81 9.92 -9.52
N ALA A 268 2.04 8.82 -8.82
CA ALA A 268 3.35 8.51 -8.25
C ALA A 268 4.46 8.48 -9.32
N ILE A 269 4.20 7.83 -10.46
CA ILE A 269 5.14 7.77 -11.59
C ILE A 269 5.42 9.17 -12.15
N ARG A 270 4.41 10.04 -12.29
CA ARG A 270 4.60 11.42 -12.75
C ARG A 270 5.52 12.20 -11.81
N GLU A 271 5.26 12.13 -10.51
CA GLU A 271 6.04 12.85 -9.51
C GLU A 271 7.50 12.34 -9.44
N PHE A 272 7.70 11.02 -9.46
CA PHE A 272 9.06 10.46 -9.48
C PHE A 272 9.82 10.76 -10.78
N ARG A 273 9.15 10.81 -11.92
CA ARG A 273 9.77 11.28 -13.17
C ARG A 273 10.19 12.74 -13.05
N ARG A 274 9.36 13.59 -12.42
CA ARG A 274 9.72 14.98 -12.16
C ARG A 274 10.94 15.12 -11.26
N VAL A 275 11.07 14.26 -10.24
CA VAL A 275 12.30 14.18 -9.42
C VAL A 275 13.50 13.81 -10.29
N ALA A 276 13.38 12.81 -11.17
CA ALA A 276 14.47 12.38 -12.06
C ALA A 276 14.87 13.45 -13.09
N GLU A 277 13.92 14.30 -13.55
CA GLU A 277 14.21 15.47 -14.42
C GLU A 277 14.97 16.56 -13.66
N LEU A 278 14.59 16.83 -12.41
CA LEU A 278 15.23 17.86 -11.58
C LEU A 278 16.59 17.40 -11.03
N ARG A 279 16.75 16.09 -10.78
CA ARG A 279 17.99 15.47 -10.29
C ARG A 279 18.24 14.17 -11.04
N GLU A 280 19.01 14.25 -12.12
CA GLU A 280 19.25 13.12 -13.03
C GLU A 280 19.90 11.90 -12.34
N SER A 281 20.68 12.12 -11.30
CA SER A 281 21.35 11.05 -10.52
C SER A 281 20.48 10.42 -9.43
N ASP A 282 19.17 10.75 -9.34
CA ASP A 282 18.30 10.23 -8.27
C ASP A 282 17.88 8.78 -8.54
N ALA A 283 18.67 7.84 -8.01
CA ALA A 283 18.38 6.41 -8.09
C ALA A 283 17.08 6.02 -7.36
N GLN A 284 16.70 6.74 -6.30
CA GLN A 284 15.50 6.44 -5.51
C GLN A 284 14.22 6.74 -6.30
N ALA A 285 14.16 7.84 -7.02
CA ALA A 285 13.02 8.16 -7.86
C ALA A 285 12.78 7.11 -8.95
N ARG A 286 13.86 6.65 -9.63
CA ARG A 286 13.78 5.56 -10.62
C ARG A 286 13.37 4.24 -10.00
N PHE A 287 13.87 3.93 -8.80
CA PHE A 287 13.50 2.73 -8.06
C PHE A 287 11.99 2.70 -7.77
N TYR A 288 11.41 3.77 -7.23
CA TYR A 288 9.98 3.83 -6.94
C TYR A 288 9.11 3.90 -8.20
N THR A 289 9.61 4.50 -9.29
CA THR A 289 8.96 4.40 -10.61
C THR A 289 8.85 2.94 -11.04
N GLY A 290 9.93 2.17 -10.94
CA GLY A 290 9.93 0.74 -11.23
C GLY A 290 8.96 -0.05 -10.35
N LEU A 291 8.93 0.21 -9.03
CA LEU A 291 7.99 -0.45 -8.12
C LEU A 291 6.52 -0.11 -8.45
N ALA A 292 6.22 1.12 -8.83
CA ALA A 292 4.87 1.51 -9.23
C ALA A 292 4.44 0.79 -10.51
N LEU A 293 5.34 0.66 -11.49
CA LEU A 293 5.11 -0.07 -12.73
C LEU A 293 4.90 -1.58 -12.48
N VAL A 294 5.67 -2.18 -11.55
CA VAL A 294 5.46 -3.57 -11.10
C VAL A 294 4.04 -3.75 -10.52
N ARG A 295 3.60 -2.85 -9.65
CA ARG A 295 2.23 -2.89 -9.09
C ARG A 295 1.13 -2.74 -10.16
N GLN A 296 1.42 -2.07 -11.28
CA GLN A 296 0.52 -1.96 -12.44
C GLN A 296 0.60 -3.17 -13.39
N GLY A 297 1.53 -4.11 -13.18
CA GLY A 297 1.77 -5.22 -14.10
C GLY A 297 2.47 -4.82 -15.41
N LYS A 298 3.02 -3.60 -15.49
CA LYS A 298 3.76 -3.09 -16.66
C LYS A 298 5.21 -3.54 -16.61
N TRP A 299 5.43 -4.84 -16.84
CA TRP A 299 6.71 -5.49 -16.59
C TRP A 299 7.86 -4.95 -17.44
N ALA A 300 7.62 -4.70 -18.74
CA ALA A 300 8.64 -4.17 -19.65
C ALA A 300 9.09 -2.75 -19.25
N ASP A 301 8.16 -1.89 -18.88
CA ASP A 301 8.46 -0.54 -18.41
C ASP A 301 9.19 -0.58 -17.06
N ALA A 302 8.82 -1.52 -16.18
CA ALA A 302 9.50 -1.74 -14.91
C ALA A 302 10.95 -2.16 -15.12
N VAL A 303 11.23 -3.07 -16.06
CA VAL A 303 12.60 -3.46 -16.43
C VAL A 303 13.41 -2.24 -16.89
N ALA A 304 12.83 -1.38 -17.75
CA ALA A 304 13.51 -0.17 -18.21
C ALA A 304 13.84 0.77 -17.03
N ALA A 305 12.87 1.05 -16.15
CA ALA A 305 13.07 1.93 -15.00
C ALA A 305 14.10 1.37 -14.01
N PHE A 306 14.10 0.05 -13.74
CA PHE A 306 15.11 -0.55 -12.87
C PHE A 306 16.49 -0.61 -13.52
N ARG A 307 16.63 -0.81 -14.84
CA ARG A 307 17.90 -0.70 -15.54
C ARG A 307 18.51 0.69 -15.40
N GLU A 308 17.71 1.74 -15.58
CA GLU A 308 18.15 3.12 -15.33
C GLU A 308 18.55 3.34 -13.86
N CYS A 309 17.81 2.77 -12.91
CA CYS A 309 18.13 2.84 -11.48
C CYS A 309 19.48 2.17 -11.18
N VAL A 310 19.72 0.97 -11.69
CA VAL A 310 20.93 0.17 -11.46
C VAL A 310 22.17 0.81 -12.07
N ALA A 311 22.01 1.58 -13.15
CA ALA A 311 23.09 2.34 -13.79
C ALA A 311 23.58 3.53 -12.94
N GLN A 312 22.77 3.99 -11.95
CA GLN A 312 23.17 5.10 -11.10
C GLN A 312 24.19 4.67 -10.03
N PRO A 313 25.14 5.56 -9.68
CA PRO A 313 26.07 5.31 -8.58
C PRO A 313 25.32 5.05 -7.27
N GLY A 314 25.74 4.03 -6.51
CA GLY A 314 25.14 3.71 -5.22
C GLY A 314 23.79 2.97 -5.29
N ALA A 315 23.41 2.46 -6.45
CA ALA A 315 22.21 1.63 -6.59
C ALA A 315 22.28 0.41 -5.65
N ARG A 316 21.19 0.20 -4.89
CA ARG A 316 21.13 -0.86 -3.87
C ARG A 316 20.88 -2.23 -4.50
N PRO A 317 21.34 -3.34 -3.90
CA PRO A 317 21.05 -4.71 -4.36
C PRO A 317 19.54 -4.97 -4.59
N ALA A 318 18.67 -4.31 -3.80
CA ALA A 318 17.23 -4.39 -3.96
C ALA A 318 16.72 -3.93 -5.35
N ALA A 319 17.42 -3.02 -6.03
CA ALA A 319 17.05 -2.61 -7.38
C ALA A 319 17.30 -3.73 -8.40
N LEU A 320 18.43 -4.43 -8.28
CA LEU A 320 18.75 -5.61 -9.10
C LEU A 320 17.78 -6.78 -8.82
N HIS A 321 17.41 -6.99 -7.56
CA HIS A 321 16.41 -8.00 -7.21
C HIS A 321 15.04 -7.70 -7.86
N ASN A 322 14.57 -6.45 -7.81
CA ASN A 322 13.29 -6.08 -8.44
C ASN A 322 13.38 -6.09 -9.98
N LEU A 323 14.55 -5.76 -10.55
CA LEU A 323 14.84 -5.92 -11.96
C LEU A 323 14.68 -7.39 -12.39
N ALA A 324 15.32 -8.29 -11.65
CA ALA A 324 15.24 -9.73 -11.90
C ALA A 324 13.80 -10.26 -11.78
N TYR A 325 13.05 -9.78 -10.78
CA TYR A 325 11.64 -10.13 -10.64
C TYR A 325 10.80 -9.70 -11.86
N ALA A 326 10.99 -8.47 -12.34
CA ALA A 326 10.28 -7.99 -13.53
C ALA A 326 10.70 -8.79 -14.80
N MET A 327 11.98 -9.15 -14.94
CA MET A 327 12.49 -10.00 -16.02
C MET A 327 11.93 -11.43 -15.95
N GLU A 328 11.84 -12.02 -14.76
CA GLU A 328 11.21 -13.34 -14.54
C GLU A 328 9.77 -13.34 -15.05
N ARG A 329 9.00 -12.27 -14.76
CA ARG A 329 7.62 -12.11 -15.24
C ARG A 329 7.50 -12.00 -16.77
N LEU A 330 8.56 -11.59 -17.45
CA LEU A 330 8.66 -11.56 -18.92
C LEU A 330 9.26 -12.85 -19.51
N GLY A 331 9.63 -13.84 -18.70
CA GLY A 331 10.27 -15.06 -19.15
C GLY A 331 11.76 -14.91 -19.51
N GLN A 332 12.39 -13.78 -19.16
CA GLN A 332 13.79 -13.47 -19.39
C GLN A 332 14.66 -14.07 -18.26
N TYR A 333 14.71 -15.41 -18.18
CA TYR A 333 15.28 -16.10 -17.02
C TYR A 333 16.80 -15.95 -16.91
N ASP A 334 17.54 -15.98 -18.01
CA ASP A 334 18.99 -15.85 -18.02
C ASP A 334 19.44 -14.46 -17.54
N GLU A 335 18.78 -13.40 -18.05
CA GLU A 335 19.06 -12.02 -17.62
C GLU A 335 18.65 -11.80 -16.17
N ALA A 336 17.53 -12.40 -15.74
CA ALA A 336 17.09 -12.33 -14.35
C ALA A 336 18.10 -12.99 -13.40
N GLN A 337 18.62 -14.16 -13.77
CA GLN A 337 19.68 -14.84 -13.00
C GLN A 337 20.96 -14.01 -12.94
N ALA A 338 21.39 -13.42 -14.07
CA ALA A 338 22.55 -12.54 -14.10
C ALA A 338 22.38 -11.32 -13.18
N ALA A 339 21.19 -10.69 -13.17
CA ALA A 339 20.88 -9.58 -12.29
C ALA A 339 20.90 -9.96 -10.79
N LEU A 340 20.42 -11.16 -10.43
CA LEU A 340 20.51 -11.65 -9.04
C LEU A 340 21.94 -11.95 -8.62
N ASN A 341 22.75 -12.53 -9.49
CA ASN A 341 24.17 -12.75 -9.22
C ASN A 341 24.90 -11.42 -9.02
N GLU A 342 24.61 -10.43 -9.83
CA GLU A 342 25.14 -9.07 -9.65
C GLU A 342 24.67 -8.44 -8.32
N ALA A 343 23.42 -8.70 -7.90
CA ALA A 343 22.93 -8.25 -6.59
C ALA A 343 23.73 -8.85 -5.44
N ILE A 344 24.11 -10.13 -5.54
CA ILE A 344 24.97 -10.81 -4.56
C ILE A 344 26.35 -10.13 -4.51
N HIS A 345 26.97 -9.88 -5.66
CA HIS A 345 28.27 -9.21 -5.75
C HIS A 345 28.26 -7.80 -5.18
N ARG A 346 27.15 -7.07 -5.32
CA ARG A 346 26.96 -5.72 -4.73
C ARG A 346 26.55 -5.73 -3.25
N GLY A 347 26.71 -6.86 -2.55
CA GLY A 347 26.49 -6.96 -1.10
C GLY A 347 25.12 -7.49 -0.69
N GLY A 348 24.33 -8.01 -1.62
CA GLY A 348 23.02 -8.63 -1.37
C GLY A 348 23.08 -10.09 -0.88
N SER A 349 24.26 -10.65 -0.59
CA SER A 349 24.46 -12.06 -0.22
C SER A 349 23.69 -12.50 1.03
N LYS A 350 23.35 -11.57 1.93
CA LYS A 350 22.58 -11.83 3.16
C LYS A 350 21.08 -11.59 3.01
N ASP A 351 20.59 -11.23 1.83
CA ASP A 351 19.17 -11.02 1.60
C ASP A 351 18.51 -12.35 1.17
N PRO A 352 17.62 -12.93 2.02
CA PRO A 352 16.96 -14.20 1.71
C PRO A 352 16.11 -14.14 0.43
N ARG A 353 15.61 -12.95 0.07
CA ARG A 353 14.77 -12.76 -1.12
C ARG A 353 15.54 -13.05 -2.40
N ILE A 354 16.84 -12.71 -2.45
CA ILE A 354 17.68 -12.93 -3.64
C ILE A 354 17.87 -14.44 -3.85
N GLN A 355 18.20 -15.18 -2.79
CA GLN A 355 18.34 -16.63 -2.87
C GLN A 355 17.00 -17.32 -3.20
N THR A 356 15.90 -16.84 -2.62
CA THR A 356 14.55 -17.33 -2.95
C THR A 356 14.23 -17.12 -4.44
N SER A 357 14.56 -15.94 -4.99
CA SER A 357 14.32 -15.65 -6.41
C SER A 357 15.19 -16.49 -7.34
N LEU A 358 16.46 -16.76 -6.96
CA LEU A 358 17.31 -17.71 -7.71
C LEU A 358 16.67 -19.10 -7.75
N GLY A 359 16.15 -19.60 -6.62
CA GLY A 359 15.44 -20.87 -6.56
C GLY A 359 14.19 -20.89 -7.46
N VAL A 360 13.42 -19.80 -7.49
CA VAL A 360 12.25 -19.69 -8.39
C VAL A 360 12.68 -19.73 -9.86
N ILE A 361 13.72 -18.99 -10.24
CA ILE A 361 14.24 -19.00 -11.62
C ILE A 361 14.76 -20.38 -12.00
N ALA A 362 15.51 -21.04 -11.12
CA ALA A 362 15.99 -22.42 -11.34
C ALA A 362 14.81 -23.38 -11.63
N LEU A 363 13.70 -23.29 -10.87
CA LEU A 363 12.49 -24.06 -11.17
C LEU A 363 11.89 -23.74 -12.54
N ARG A 364 11.88 -22.45 -12.94
CA ARG A 364 11.34 -22.02 -14.25
C ARG A 364 12.12 -22.62 -15.43
N VAL A 365 13.41 -22.79 -15.26
CA VAL A 365 14.27 -23.42 -16.30
C VAL A 365 14.42 -24.94 -16.13
N GLY A 366 13.75 -25.54 -15.14
CA GLY A 366 13.77 -26.98 -14.91
C GLY A 366 14.96 -27.50 -14.09
N ASP A 367 15.80 -26.60 -13.55
CA ASP A 367 16.91 -26.97 -12.67
C ASP A 367 16.42 -27.17 -11.22
N VAL A 368 15.87 -28.35 -10.95
CA VAL A 368 15.32 -28.70 -9.63
C VAL A 368 16.41 -28.76 -8.56
N ALA A 369 17.62 -29.24 -8.91
CA ALA A 369 18.74 -29.35 -7.97
C ALA A 369 19.28 -27.96 -7.59
N GLY A 370 19.44 -27.06 -8.55
CA GLY A 370 19.79 -25.66 -8.31
C GLY A 370 18.75 -24.95 -7.46
N ALA A 371 17.46 -25.20 -7.70
CA ALA A 371 16.38 -24.65 -6.88
C ALA A 371 16.47 -25.11 -5.42
N HIS A 372 16.68 -26.42 -5.19
CA HIS A 372 16.85 -26.98 -3.84
C HIS A 372 18.03 -26.32 -3.10
N SER A 373 19.16 -26.18 -3.78
CA SER A 373 20.34 -25.50 -3.21
C SER A 373 20.03 -24.06 -2.82
N ALA A 374 19.36 -23.29 -3.70
CA ALA A 374 19.03 -21.89 -3.48
C ALA A 374 18.02 -21.71 -2.31
N PHE A 375 16.96 -22.53 -2.23
CA PHE A 375 16.00 -22.45 -1.11
C PHE A 375 16.66 -22.86 0.22
N SER A 376 17.53 -23.87 0.21
CA SER A 376 18.31 -24.28 1.39
C SER A 376 19.25 -23.18 1.86
N ALA A 377 19.89 -22.47 0.93
CA ALA A 377 20.74 -21.31 1.24
C ALA A 377 19.95 -20.10 1.76
N ALA A 378 18.70 -19.90 1.30
CA ALA A 378 17.84 -18.82 1.74
C ALA A 378 17.39 -18.98 3.19
N ARG A 379 17.09 -20.21 3.64
CA ARG A 379 16.47 -20.48 4.94
C ARG A 379 17.20 -19.83 6.13
N PRO A 380 18.52 -20.02 6.34
CA PRO A 380 19.24 -19.42 7.47
C PRO A 380 19.31 -17.89 7.39
N LEU A 381 19.17 -17.29 6.20
CA LEU A 381 19.24 -15.85 6.01
C LEU A 381 18.00 -15.10 6.54
N PHE A 382 16.89 -15.78 6.76
CA PHE A 382 15.71 -15.17 7.41
C PHE A 382 15.96 -14.80 8.89
N GLY A 383 16.94 -15.45 9.55
CA GLY A 383 17.31 -15.18 10.95
C GLY A 383 16.16 -15.40 11.90
N THR A 384 15.77 -14.36 12.66
CA THR A 384 14.64 -14.41 13.62
C THR A 384 13.26 -14.21 12.96
N ARG A 385 13.20 -13.76 11.71
CA ARG A 385 11.95 -13.62 10.96
C ARG A 385 11.60 -14.96 10.33
N PRO A 386 10.33 -15.37 10.36
CA PRO A 386 9.94 -16.60 9.67
C PRO A 386 10.10 -16.46 8.16
N PRO A 387 10.41 -17.56 7.43
CA PRO A 387 10.34 -17.56 5.98
C PRO A 387 8.93 -17.18 5.48
N THR A 388 8.86 -16.59 4.30
CA THR A 388 7.57 -16.18 3.71
C THR A 388 6.77 -17.37 3.21
N ALA A 389 5.44 -17.23 3.10
CA ALA A 389 4.57 -18.27 2.50
C ALA A 389 5.04 -18.67 1.08
N GLY A 390 5.54 -17.70 0.29
CA GLY A 390 6.12 -17.97 -1.03
C GLY A 390 7.37 -18.85 -0.98
N TRP A 391 8.24 -18.64 0.01
CA TRP A 391 9.40 -19.50 0.20
C TRP A 391 8.97 -20.95 0.50
N PHE A 392 8.04 -21.17 1.45
CA PHE A 392 7.52 -22.49 1.77
C PHE A 392 6.85 -23.16 0.56
N HIS A 393 6.06 -22.38 -0.21
CA HIS A 393 5.41 -22.88 -1.43
C HIS A 393 6.42 -23.46 -2.41
N TYR A 394 7.46 -22.72 -2.77
CA TYR A 394 8.44 -23.15 -3.76
C TYR A 394 9.44 -24.19 -3.21
N ALA A 395 9.86 -24.08 -1.95
CA ALA A 395 10.73 -25.06 -1.32
C ALA A 395 10.05 -26.44 -1.23
N ALA A 396 8.78 -26.49 -0.82
CA ALA A 396 8.00 -27.73 -0.77
C ALA A 396 7.73 -28.29 -2.17
N LEU A 397 7.43 -27.45 -3.16
CA LEU A 397 7.29 -27.88 -4.55
C LEU A 397 8.59 -28.52 -5.06
N THR A 398 9.74 -27.92 -4.74
CA THR A 398 11.05 -28.45 -5.11
C THR A 398 11.30 -29.81 -4.48
N ALA A 399 11.05 -29.97 -3.18
CA ALA A 399 11.17 -31.24 -2.49
C ALA A 399 10.24 -32.32 -3.10
N ALA A 400 9.00 -31.94 -3.44
CA ALA A 400 8.07 -32.85 -4.09
C ALA A 400 8.52 -33.28 -5.51
N LEU A 401 9.15 -32.38 -6.27
CA LEU A 401 9.72 -32.69 -7.59
C LEU A 401 10.95 -33.62 -7.48
N MET A 402 11.73 -33.51 -6.40
CA MET A 402 12.82 -34.43 -6.08
C MET A 402 12.36 -35.79 -5.57
N GLY A 403 11.06 -35.95 -5.32
CA GLY A 403 10.49 -37.17 -4.73
C GLY A 403 10.53 -37.24 -3.21
N GLU A 404 11.01 -36.19 -2.55
CA GLU A 404 11.12 -36.07 -1.08
C GLU A 404 9.78 -35.65 -0.48
N LEU A 405 8.75 -36.49 -0.65
CA LEU A 405 7.36 -36.14 -0.29
C LEU A 405 7.18 -35.87 1.21
N ASP A 406 7.90 -36.58 2.07
CA ASP A 406 7.83 -36.36 3.53
C ASP A 406 8.38 -34.99 3.92
N GLN A 407 9.48 -34.59 3.29
CA GLN A 407 10.06 -33.25 3.49
C GLN A 407 9.11 -32.15 2.96
N ALA A 408 8.49 -32.39 1.81
CA ALA A 408 7.50 -31.45 1.28
C ALA A 408 6.32 -31.26 2.25
N VAL A 409 5.80 -32.34 2.85
CA VAL A 409 4.74 -32.26 3.88
C VAL A 409 5.22 -31.48 5.10
N ALA A 410 6.42 -31.76 5.60
CA ALA A 410 6.96 -31.06 6.77
C ALA A 410 7.08 -29.54 6.53
N LEU A 411 7.61 -29.14 5.35
CA LEU A 411 7.71 -27.73 4.95
C LEU A 411 6.34 -27.05 4.83
N LEU A 412 5.35 -27.75 4.23
CA LEU A 412 4.01 -27.19 4.07
C LEU A 412 3.29 -27.05 5.41
N THR A 413 3.45 -28.03 6.31
CA THR A 413 2.85 -27.98 7.66
C THR A 413 3.43 -26.80 8.45
N GLU A 414 4.76 -26.68 8.50
CA GLU A 414 5.43 -25.53 9.12
C GLU A 414 4.97 -24.19 8.49
N GLY A 415 4.89 -24.17 7.17
CA GLY A 415 4.43 -22.98 6.45
C GLY A 415 2.98 -22.59 6.77
N ILE A 416 2.09 -23.54 6.93
CA ILE A 416 0.68 -23.32 7.30
C ILE A 416 0.58 -22.84 8.76
N GLU A 417 1.37 -23.38 9.69
CA GLU A 417 1.40 -22.91 11.07
C GLU A 417 1.79 -21.42 11.15
N LEU A 418 2.76 -21.00 10.34
CA LEU A 418 3.23 -19.60 10.30
C LEU A 418 2.34 -18.67 9.44
N HIS A 419 1.69 -19.23 8.42
CA HIS A 419 0.88 -18.49 7.44
C HIS A 419 -0.47 -19.18 7.19
N PRO A 420 -1.36 -19.29 8.17
CA PRO A 420 -2.58 -20.12 8.10
C PRO A 420 -3.53 -19.69 6.97
N ARG A 421 -3.51 -18.43 6.57
CA ARG A 421 -4.36 -17.89 5.49
C ARG A 421 -3.78 -18.08 4.08
N ALA A 422 -2.63 -18.72 3.95
CA ALA A 422 -1.99 -18.92 2.64
C ALA A 422 -2.60 -20.15 1.92
N ALA A 423 -3.71 -19.97 1.23
CA ALA A 423 -4.44 -21.02 0.51
C ALA A 423 -3.53 -21.83 -0.46
N ALA A 424 -2.48 -21.20 -1.02
CA ALA A 424 -1.51 -21.88 -1.88
C ALA A 424 -0.72 -22.98 -1.15
N LEU A 425 -0.47 -22.86 0.15
CA LEU A 425 0.21 -23.89 0.94
C LEU A 425 -0.71 -25.08 1.16
N HIS A 426 -1.99 -24.85 1.47
CA HIS A 426 -3.01 -25.89 1.60
C HIS A 426 -3.21 -26.63 0.28
N ASN A 427 -3.21 -25.91 -0.85
CA ASN A 427 -3.27 -26.50 -2.18
C ASN A 427 -2.11 -27.47 -2.43
N ASN A 428 -0.89 -27.04 -2.13
CA ASN A 428 0.29 -27.90 -2.30
C ASN A 428 0.27 -29.09 -1.34
N LEU A 429 -0.17 -28.89 -0.09
CA LEU A 429 -0.30 -29.99 0.88
C LEU A 429 -1.30 -31.03 0.40
N SER A 430 -2.46 -30.60 -0.10
CA SER A 430 -3.45 -31.50 -0.70
C SER A 430 -2.84 -32.32 -1.84
N ALA A 431 -2.14 -31.68 -2.79
CA ALA A 431 -1.52 -32.36 -3.92
C ALA A 431 -0.39 -33.33 -3.50
N VAL A 432 0.42 -32.98 -2.51
CA VAL A 432 1.50 -33.83 -2.01
C VAL A 432 0.93 -35.03 -1.24
N GLN A 433 -0.08 -34.85 -0.39
CA GLN A 433 -0.74 -35.92 0.34
C GLN A 433 -1.44 -36.89 -0.63
N GLU A 434 -2.05 -36.39 -1.69
CA GLU A 434 -2.64 -37.19 -2.75
C GLU A 434 -1.59 -38.09 -3.45
N ARG A 435 -0.41 -37.54 -3.79
CA ARG A 435 0.71 -38.33 -4.36
C ARG A 435 1.25 -39.39 -3.40
N ARG A 436 1.17 -39.16 -2.09
CA ARG A 436 1.54 -40.14 -1.06
C ARG A 436 0.48 -41.21 -0.85
N GLY A 437 -0.73 -41.05 -1.40
CA GLY A 437 -1.87 -41.93 -1.19
C GLY A 437 -2.66 -41.65 0.10
N TYR A 438 -2.38 -40.58 0.80
CA TYR A 438 -3.10 -40.16 2.02
C TYR A 438 -4.32 -39.30 1.64
N HIS A 439 -5.33 -39.94 1.07
CA HIS A 439 -6.50 -39.28 0.49
C HIS A 439 -7.38 -38.49 1.50
N PRO A 440 -7.61 -39.01 2.74
CA PRO A 440 -8.33 -38.23 3.76
C PRO A 440 -7.62 -36.93 4.12
N GLU A 441 -6.29 -36.95 4.30
CA GLU A 441 -5.48 -35.81 4.62
C GLU A 441 -5.41 -34.80 3.44
N ALA A 442 -5.35 -35.31 2.21
CA ALA A 442 -5.41 -34.50 1.01
C ALA A 442 -6.73 -33.71 0.92
N MET A 443 -7.85 -34.41 1.20
CA MET A 443 -9.17 -33.79 1.21
C MET A 443 -9.30 -32.74 2.32
N GLN A 444 -8.85 -33.04 3.54
CA GLN A 444 -8.86 -32.09 4.66
C GLN A 444 -8.05 -30.83 4.33
N ALA A 445 -6.86 -31.00 3.73
CA ALA A 445 -6.04 -29.86 3.32
C ALA A 445 -6.75 -28.98 2.26
N ALA A 446 -7.42 -29.61 1.27
CA ALA A 446 -8.16 -28.84 0.26
C ALA A 446 -9.36 -28.09 0.87
N GLU A 447 -10.12 -28.71 1.78
CA GLU A 447 -11.25 -28.08 2.48
C GLU A 447 -10.79 -26.89 3.33
N GLN A 448 -9.68 -27.04 4.07
CA GLN A 448 -9.10 -25.93 4.83
C GLN A 448 -8.65 -24.78 3.92
N GLY A 449 -8.00 -25.10 2.79
CA GLY A 449 -7.61 -24.08 1.83
C GLY A 449 -8.80 -23.33 1.23
N LEU A 450 -9.91 -24.03 0.94
CA LEU A 450 -11.16 -23.39 0.46
C LEU A 450 -11.88 -22.57 1.52
N HIS A 451 -11.70 -22.92 2.81
CA HIS A 451 -12.19 -22.07 3.91
C HIS A 451 -11.46 -20.72 3.94
N GLU A 452 -10.16 -20.71 3.69
CA GLU A 452 -9.35 -19.47 3.67
C GLU A 452 -9.58 -18.66 2.38
N ASP A 453 -9.64 -19.32 1.22
CA ASP A 453 -9.92 -18.68 -0.07
C ASP A 453 -10.76 -19.60 -0.99
N PRO A 454 -12.08 -19.40 -1.05
CA PRO A 454 -12.96 -20.16 -1.93
C PRO A 454 -12.80 -19.82 -3.42
N GLY A 455 -11.98 -18.83 -3.76
CA GLY A 455 -11.71 -18.39 -5.13
C GLY A 455 -10.57 -19.15 -5.83
N VAL A 456 -9.93 -20.13 -5.19
CA VAL A 456 -8.79 -20.87 -5.76
C VAL A 456 -9.27 -22.07 -6.57
N PRO A 457 -9.22 -22.06 -7.91
CA PRO A 457 -9.75 -23.13 -8.76
C PRO A 457 -9.01 -24.46 -8.57
N GLN A 458 -7.70 -24.42 -8.28
CA GLN A 458 -6.88 -25.63 -8.04
C GLN A 458 -7.33 -26.40 -6.80
N LEU A 459 -7.78 -25.73 -5.75
CA LEU A 459 -8.30 -26.37 -4.55
C LEU A 459 -9.61 -27.10 -4.82
N HIS A 460 -10.52 -26.51 -5.59
CA HIS A 460 -11.74 -27.17 -6.05
C HIS A 460 -11.41 -28.41 -6.91
N LYS A 461 -10.41 -28.30 -7.80
CA LYS A 461 -9.94 -29.44 -8.59
C LYS A 461 -9.41 -30.54 -7.69
N ASN A 462 -8.52 -30.23 -6.74
CA ASN A 462 -7.92 -31.23 -5.85
C ASN A 462 -8.99 -31.92 -4.98
N LEU A 463 -9.95 -31.17 -4.47
CA LEU A 463 -11.08 -31.73 -3.72
C LEU A 463 -11.95 -32.63 -4.62
N GLY A 464 -12.21 -32.18 -5.85
CA GLY A 464 -12.89 -32.99 -6.87
C GLY A 464 -12.15 -34.31 -7.18
N ASP A 465 -10.82 -34.28 -7.26
CA ASP A 465 -9.98 -35.46 -7.49
C ASP A 465 -10.09 -36.45 -6.32
N CYS A 466 -10.10 -35.99 -5.08
CA CYS A 466 -10.32 -36.82 -3.89
C CYS A 466 -11.71 -37.47 -3.91
N HIS A 467 -12.77 -36.71 -4.23
CA HIS A 467 -14.13 -37.24 -4.35
C HIS A 467 -14.27 -38.25 -5.50
N TYR A 468 -13.66 -37.93 -6.67
CA TYR A 468 -13.70 -38.84 -7.84
C TYR A 468 -13.07 -40.19 -7.54
N ARG A 469 -11.90 -40.20 -6.88
CA ARG A 469 -11.25 -41.47 -6.44
C ARG A 469 -12.06 -42.25 -5.41
N ALA A 470 -12.76 -41.55 -4.52
CA ALA A 470 -13.66 -42.14 -3.55
C ALA A 470 -15.00 -42.60 -4.16
N ALA A 471 -15.14 -42.51 -5.49
CA ALA A 471 -16.37 -42.79 -6.24
C ALA A 471 -17.58 -41.92 -5.82
N ARG A 472 -17.37 -40.83 -5.14
CA ARG A 472 -18.36 -39.81 -4.79
C ARG A 472 -18.52 -38.84 -5.98
N TYR A 473 -19.22 -39.33 -7.02
CA TYR A 473 -19.25 -38.65 -8.31
C TYR A 473 -20.07 -37.38 -8.32
N ASP A 474 -21.07 -37.25 -7.45
CA ASP A 474 -21.91 -36.07 -7.36
C ASP A 474 -21.13 -34.88 -6.75
N GLU A 475 -20.42 -35.15 -5.67
CA GLU A 475 -19.55 -34.16 -5.01
C GLU A 475 -18.35 -33.76 -5.91
N ALA A 476 -17.78 -34.77 -6.62
CA ALA A 476 -16.73 -34.50 -7.59
C ALA A 476 -17.21 -33.59 -8.72
N LEU A 477 -18.42 -33.82 -9.23
CA LEU A 477 -19.05 -32.99 -10.27
C LEU A 477 -19.19 -31.55 -9.83
N GLU A 478 -19.71 -31.31 -8.62
CA GLU A 478 -19.85 -29.93 -8.07
C GLU A 478 -18.50 -29.24 -7.97
N CYS A 479 -17.49 -29.93 -7.44
CA CYS A 479 -16.13 -29.37 -7.29
C CYS A 479 -15.52 -29.01 -8.65
N TYR A 480 -15.60 -29.91 -9.64
CA TYR A 480 -15.04 -29.64 -10.97
C TYR A 480 -15.80 -28.54 -11.70
N LEU A 481 -17.13 -28.46 -11.61
CA LEU A 481 -17.91 -27.37 -12.18
C LEU A 481 -17.53 -26.02 -11.55
N ARG A 482 -17.27 -26.00 -10.25
CA ARG A 482 -16.79 -24.80 -9.57
C ARG A 482 -15.39 -24.41 -10.05
N ALA A 483 -14.48 -25.40 -10.19
CA ALA A 483 -13.12 -25.19 -10.66
C ALA A 483 -13.09 -24.55 -12.07
N ILE A 484 -13.83 -25.12 -13.05
CA ILE A 484 -13.87 -24.61 -14.42
C ILE A 484 -14.62 -23.27 -14.53
N LYS A 485 -15.60 -23.01 -13.66
CA LYS A 485 -16.26 -21.70 -13.59
C LYS A 485 -15.28 -20.60 -13.16
N LEU A 486 -14.34 -20.90 -12.28
CA LEU A 486 -13.31 -19.97 -11.82
C LEU A 486 -12.16 -19.84 -12.83
N ASN A 487 -11.77 -20.95 -13.46
CA ASN A 487 -10.74 -20.97 -14.50
C ASN A 487 -11.05 -22.06 -15.56
N PRO A 488 -11.61 -21.68 -16.72
CA PRO A 488 -11.90 -22.64 -17.81
C PRO A 488 -10.66 -23.32 -18.39
N ALA A 489 -9.48 -22.74 -18.27
CA ALA A 489 -8.22 -23.29 -18.77
C ALA A 489 -7.40 -24.01 -17.68
N LEU A 490 -8.05 -24.55 -16.64
CA LEU A 490 -7.36 -25.16 -15.49
C LEU A 490 -6.60 -26.44 -15.85
N GLY A 491 -7.07 -27.20 -16.82
CA GLY A 491 -6.43 -28.41 -17.35
C GLY A 491 -7.41 -29.34 -18.02
N GLU A 492 -6.94 -30.12 -18.99
CA GLU A 492 -7.72 -31.10 -19.75
C GLU A 492 -8.25 -32.23 -18.90
N ASP A 493 -7.52 -32.60 -17.85
CA ASP A 493 -7.87 -33.73 -16.95
C ASP A 493 -9.16 -33.45 -16.16
N VAL A 494 -9.48 -32.21 -15.88
CA VAL A 494 -10.75 -31.80 -15.24
C VAL A 494 -11.92 -32.10 -16.18
N TYR A 495 -11.81 -31.73 -17.45
CA TYR A 495 -12.84 -31.96 -18.45
C TYR A 495 -12.97 -33.44 -18.82
N LEU A 496 -11.85 -34.18 -18.85
CA LEU A 496 -11.88 -35.64 -19.01
C LEU A 496 -12.70 -36.29 -17.91
N LYS A 497 -12.43 -35.94 -16.63
CA LYS A 497 -13.13 -36.52 -15.47
C LYS A 497 -14.60 -36.08 -15.43
N LEU A 498 -14.91 -34.84 -15.77
CA LEU A 498 -16.28 -34.36 -15.95
C LEU A 498 -17.03 -35.19 -17.00
N GLY A 499 -16.43 -35.39 -18.18
CA GLY A 499 -17.00 -36.21 -19.23
C GLY A 499 -17.24 -37.65 -18.77
N ASN A 500 -16.30 -38.23 -18.03
CA ASN A 500 -16.45 -39.58 -17.49
C ASN A 500 -17.61 -39.69 -16.48
N ILE A 501 -17.79 -38.66 -15.61
CA ILE A 501 -18.93 -38.62 -14.66
C ILE A 501 -20.24 -38.47 -15.42
N ARG A 502 -20.34 -37.56 -16.38
CA ARG A 502 -21.53 -37.34 -17.22
C ARG A 502 -21.91 -38.58 -17.99
N PHE A 503 -20.92 -39.27 -18.58
CA PHE A 503 -21.15 -40.52 -19.26
C PHE A 503 -21.70 -41.63 -18.35
N LYS A 504 -21.16 -41.79 -17.13
CA LYS A 504 -21.71 -42.73 -16.13
C LYS A 504 -23.14 -42.41 -15.73
N ARG A 505 -23.54 -41.15 -15.76
CA ARG A 505 -24.92 -40.67 -15.51
C ARG A 505 -25.83 -40.78 -16.74
N GLN A 506 -25.33 -41.33 -17.83
CA GLN A 506 -26.03 -41.46 -19.13
C GLN A 506 -26.33 -40.12 -19.81
N GLU A 507 -25.67 -39.03 -19.39
CA GLU A 507 -25.74 -37.69 -19.97
C GLU A 507 -24.74 -37.60 -21.14
N ARG A 508 -25.02 -38.34 -22.23
CA ARG A 508 -24.05 -38.56 -23.34
C ARG A 508 -23.63 -37.31 -24.05
N ASP A 509 -24.57 -36.42 -24.36
CA ASP A 509 -24.26 -35.16 -25.10
C ASP A 509 -23.37 -34.23 -24.28
N GLU A 510 -23.58 -34.17 -22.96
CA GLU A 510 -22.75 -33.40 -22.06
C GLU A 510 -21.36 -34.04 -21.87
N ALA A 511 -21.28 -35.36 -21.83
CA ALA A 511 -20.00 -36.06 -21.79
C ALA A 511 -19.15 -35.77 -23.03
N VAL A 512 -19.75 -35.83 -24.24
CA VAL A 512 -19.09 -35.49 -25.49
C VAL A 512 -18.57 -34.04 -25.46
N ARG A 513 -19.39 -33.07 -25.06
CA ARG A 513 -18.97 -31.66 -24.93
C ARG A 513 -17.78 -31.49 -23.98
N CYS A 514 -17.80 -32.16 -22.83
CA CYS A 514 -16.67 -32.10 -21.89
C CYS A 514 -15.39 -32.70 -22.50
N TRP A 515 -15.48 -33.82 -23.18
CA TRP A 515 -14.33 -34.45 -23.83
C TRP A 515 -13.81 -33.63 -25.03
N GLU A 516 -14.68 -32.98 -25.80
CA GLU A 516 -14.27 -32.03 -26.85
C GLU A 516 -13.50 -30.85 -26.26
N GLN A 517 -13.98 -30.27 -25.15
CA GLN A 517 -13.25 -29.24 -24.41
C GLN A 517 -11.88 -29.73 -23.88
N ALA A 518 -11.79 -30.97 -23.42
CA ALA A 518 -10.51 -31.56 -23.02
C ALA A 518 -9.53 -31.63 -24.20
N LEU A 519 -9.99 -31.98 -25.42
CA LEU A 519 -9.15 -32.00 -26.62
C LEU A 519 -8.78 -30.60 -27.14
N GLU A 520 -9.60 -29.60 -26.90
CA GLU A 520 -9.20 -28.21 -27.19
C GLU A 520 -8.01 -27.77 -26.34
N LEU A 521 -7.94 -28.23 -25.07
CA LEU A 521 -6.83 -27.93 -24.18
C LEU A 521 -5.61 -28.81 -24.41
N ASP A 522 -5.81 -30.12 -24.67
CA ASP A 522 -4.75 -31.05 -25.09
C ASP A 522 -5.19 -31.88 -26.31
N PRO A 523 -4.87 -31.43 -27.51
CA PRO A 523 -5.19 -32.19 -28.74
C PRO A 523 -4.53 -33.55 -28.84
N THR A 524 -3.55 -33.87 -27.99
CA THR A 524 -2.80 -35.15 -28.05
C THR A 524 -3.35 -36.23 -27.12
N ASN A 525 -4.33 -35.90 -26.25
CA ASN A 525 -4.85 -36.81 -25.25
C ASN A 525 -5.57 -38.04 -25.87
N ALA A 526 -4.87 -39.19 -25.90
CA ALA A 526 -5.35 -40.41 -26.51
C ALA A 526 -6.59 -41.01 -25.78
N ILE A 527 -6.68 -40.82 -24.46
CA ILE A 527 -7.80 -41.36 -23.65
C ILE A 527 -9.09 -40.67 -24.06
N VAL A 528 -9.05 -39.32 -24.19
CA VAL A 528 -10.22 -38.54 -24.59
C VAL A 528 -10.68 -38.91 -26.01
N ARG A 529 -9.73 -39.07 -26.95
CA ARG A 529 -10.06 -39.51 -28.31
C ARG A 529 -10.76 -40.88 -28.29
N THR A 530 -10.21 -41.84 -27.56
CA THR A 530 -10.81 -43.17 -27.44
C THR A 530 -12.24 -43.11 -26.87
N ASN A 531 -12.47 -42.30 -25.84
CA ASN A 531 -13.79 -42.11 -25.26
C ASN A 531 -14.79 -41.51 -26.27
N LEU A 532 -14.38 -40.51 -27.04
CA LEU A 532 -15.23 -39.93 -28.08
C LEU A 532 -15.54 -40.89 -29.22
N ASP A 533 -14.56 -41.64 -29.70
CA ASP A 533 -14.75 -42.64 -30.76
C ASP A 533 -15.70 -43.76 -30.32
N ALA A 534 -15.56 -44.24 -29.07
CA ALA A 534 -16.44 -45.25 -28.52
C ALA A 534 -17.91 -44.78 -28.46
N VAL A 535 -18.16 -43.54 -28.10
CA VAL A 535 -19.54 -43.00 -28.04
C VAL A 535 -20.10 -42.77 -29.44
N ARG A 536 -19.28 -42.28 -30.39
CA ARG A 536 -19.69 -42.02 -31.79
C ARG A 536 -20.00 -43.32 -32.57
N GLN A 537 -19.39 -44.45 -32.20
CA GLN A 537 -19.67 -45.75 -32.83
C GLN A 537 -20.98 -46.40 -32.34
N VAL A 538 -21.54 -45.91 -31.22
CA VAL A 538 -22.77 -46.42 -30.61
C VAL A 538 -24.00 -45.56 -30.95
N LEU A 539 -23.76 -44.42 -31.62
CA LEU A 539 -24.78 -43.57 -32.22
C LEU A 539 -24.99 -43.94 -33.70
#